data_1c793b3570c658a4176f57123c6db7df
#
_entry.id   1c793b3570c658a4176f57123c6db7df
#
_cell.length_a   1.000
_cell.length_b   1.000
_cell.length_c   1.000
_cell.angle_alpha   90.00
_cell.angle_beta   90.00
_cell.angle_gamma   90.00
#
_symmetry.space_group_name_H-M   'P 1'
#
loop_
_entity.id
_entity.type
_entity.pdbx_description
1 polymer ?
#
loop_
_entity_poly.entity_id
_entity_poly.type
_entity_poly.pdbx_seq_one_letter_code
_entity_poly.pdbx_strand_id
1 'polypeptide(L)'
;MKTEKQLARAYGELAQRLTGKRFLTASGLTRKEAAALLNREVWLEKLGRVLPIRRRVLCADVLELCRPEMERLAGSEQPEKGWLVYIYGTTSRILYPDLGPRPEDGRCRAAALFYLEVLRLVLDYEREALPFDPAYDFAFLSQEEFSGCTQAEEYRRFLEDWREQHIYQLLRLGNEATPFSTLSHIAGVHYVAMAAARGLAAAGVPVDLALVSGAAAGHDLGKYGCKPGERVPYLHYFYTDQWFTHMGLPVISHIAANHSTGDLEPENLTVESLLLIYADFRSKQERGPDGREVTRIYGLDDSFQIILSKLDNVDAKKLRRYQFVYARLHDFEDYMRSLGVDVDLTGHPAPVKELPSVVLRSNRHSSGYLRLNSASLRFRSALKV
;
A
#
# COMPACT_ATOMS: atom_id res chain seq x y z
N MET A 1 -13.64 -3.58 -32.95
CA MET A 1 -14.27 -4.72 -32.24
C MET A 1 -13.74 -4.98 -30.84
N LYS A 2 -12.45 -5.36 -30.59
CA LYS A 2 -11.96 -5.58 -29.20
C LYS A 2 -12.02 -4.30 -28.36
N THR A 3 -11.61 -3.17 -28.89
CA THR A 3 -11.61 -1.85 -28.23
C THR A 3 -13.01 -1.37 -27.90
N GLU A 4 -13.99 -1.51 -28.78
CA GLU A 4 -15.37 -1.09 -28.53
C GLU A 4 -16.04 -1.90 -27.41
N LYS A 5 -15.81 -3.22 -27.35
CA LYS A 5 -16.29 -4.06 -26.26
C LYS A 5 -15.66 -3.65 -24.92
N GLN A 6 -14.36 -3.33 -24.93
CA GLN A 6 -13.65 -2.85 -23.73
C GLN A 6 -14.23 -1.50 -23.26
N LEU A 7 -14.44 -0.55 -24.17
CA LEU A 7 -15.02 0.75 -23.83
C LEU A 7 -16.45 0.63 -23.30
N ALA A 8 -17.28 -0.22 -23.93
CA ALA A 8 -18.64 -0.47 -23.46
C ALA A 8 -18.66 -1.13 -22.07
N ARG A 9 -17.72 -2.06 -21.79
CA ARG A 9 -17.54 -2.67 -20.47
C ARG A 9 -17.14 -1.60 -19.45
N ALA A 10 -16.11 -0.82 -19.73
CA ALA A 10 -15.62 0.23 -18.83
C ALA A 10 -16.70 1.27 -18.50
N TYR A 11 -17.47 1.70 -19.50
CA TYR A 11 -18.62 2.58 -19.30
C TYR A 11 -19.69 1.93 -18.40
N GLY A 12 -20.02 0.68 -18.63
CA GLY A 12 -21.00 -0.07 -17.82
C GLY A 12 -20.56 -0.16 -16.35
N GLU A 13 -19.28 -0.47 -16.11
CA GLU A 13 -18.70 -0.51 -14.77
C GLU A 13 -18.73 0.86 -14.09
N LEU A 14 -18.38 1.94 -14.82
CA LEU A 14 -18.47 3.31 -14.29
C LEU A 14 -19.90 3.68 -13.92
N ALA A 15 -20.86 3.38 -14.80
CA ALA A 15 -22.28 3.64 -14.57
C ALA A 15 -22.80 2.90 -13.34
N GLN A 16 -22.42 1.64 -13.17
CA GLN A 16 -22.78 0.85 -11.99
C GLN A 16 -22.22 1.44 -10.70
N ARG A 17 -20.94 1.86 -10.69
CA ARG A 17 -20.29 2.48 -9.53
C ARG A 17 -21.00 3.77 -9.12
N LEU A 18 -21.21 4.69 -10.07
CA LEU A 18 -21.76 6.02 -9.80
C LEU A 18 -23.27 6.02 -9.48
N THR A 19 -24.03 5.02 -9.93
CA THR A 19 -25.44 4.88 -9.59
C THR A 19 -25.69 3.92 -8.43
N GLY A 20 -24.63 3.33 -7.88
CA GLY A 20 -24.68 2.42 -6.74
C GLY A 20 -25.01 3.15 -5.42
N LYS A 21 -25.74 2.45 -4.53
CA LYS A 21 -26.17 3.00 -3.22
C LYS A 21 -25.02 3.66 -2.45
N ARG A 22 -23.85 3.04 -2.47
CA ARG A 22 -22.67 3.53 -1.75
C ARG A 22 -22.23 4.90 -2.20
N PHE A 23 -21.99 5.08 -3.51
CA PHE A 23 -21.59 6.37 -4.08
C PHE A 23 -22.66 7.45 -3.80
N LEU A 24 -23.93 7.11 -4.00
CA LEU A 24 -25.05 8.05 -3.76
C LEU A 24 -25.10 8.48 -2.31
N THR A 25 -24.93 7.56 -1.35
CA THR A 25 -24.90 7.89 0.07
C THR A 25 -23.67 8.76 0.42
N ALA A 26 -22.49 8.42 -0.08
CA ALA A 26 -21.24 9.12 0.23
C ALA A 26 -21.20 10.53 -0.38
N SER A 27 -21.72 10.69 -1.62
CA SER A 27 -21.71 11.94 -2.35
C SER A 27 -22.87 12.87 -2.05
N GLY A 28 -23.95 12.35 -1.44
CA GLY A 28 -25.21 13.08 -1.25
C GLY A 28 -25.99 13.34 -2.54
N LEU A 29 -25.58 12.74 -3.67
CA LEU A 29 -26.26 12.91 -4.94
C LEU A 29 -27.48 12.00 -5.05
N THR A 30 -28.52 12.51 -5.69
CA THR A 30 -29.63 11.68 -6.15
C THR A 30 -29.20 10.79 -7.33
N ARG A 31 -29.90 9.69 -7.54
CA ARG A 31 -29.64 8.82 -8.70
C ARG A 31 -29.77 9.56 -10.05
N LYS A 32 -30.67 10.54 -10.14
CA LYS A 32 -30.87 11.36 -11.33
C LYS A 32 -29.66 12.27 -11.58
N GLU A 33 -29.15 12.92 -10.54
CA GLU A 33 -27.94 13.76 -10.64
C GLU A 33 -26.71 12.93 -11.04
N ALA A 34 -26.50 11.79 -10.40
CA ALA A 34 -25.42 10.88 -10.73
C ALA A 34 -25.51 10.36 -12.19
N ALA A 35 -26.71 9.97 -12.63
CA ALA A 35 -26.92 9.54 -14.01
C ALA A 35 -26.68 10.67 -15.05
N ALA A 36 -26.96 11.92 -14.67
CA ALA A 36 -26.69 13.08 -15.54
C ALA A 36 -25.18 13.34 -15.77
N LEU A 37 -24.29 12.77 -14.95
CA LEU A 37 -22.83 12.80 -15.16
C LEU A 37 -22.37 11.83 -16.25
N LEU A 38 -23.22 10.88 -16.64
CA LEU A 38 -22.90 9.70 -17.45
C LEU A 38 -23.49 9.79 -18.87
N ASN A 39 -23.24 10.91 -19.58
CA ASN A 39 -23.57 10.90 -21.01
C ASN A 39 -22.74 9.84 -21.72
N ARG A 40 -23.42 8.82 -22.28
CA ARG A 40 -22.76 7.62 -22.82
C ARG A 40 -21.79 7.95 -23.95
N GLU A 41 -22.17 8.79 -24.89
CA GLU A 41 -21.34 9.12 -26.05
C GLU A 41 -20.08 9.86 -25.62
N VAL A 42 -20.24 10.87 -24.75
CA VAL A 42 -19.14 11.64 -24.18
C VAL A 42 -18.17 10.74 -23.39
N TRP A 43 -18.70 9.82 -22.58
CA TRP A 43 -17.84 8.96 -21.77
C TRP A 43 -17.16 7.85 -22.58
N LEU A 44 -17.79 7.33 -23.62
CA LEU A 44 -17.10 6.41 -24.52
C LEU A 44 -15.95 7.10 -25.26
N GLU A 45 -16.11 8.35 -25.67
CA GLU A 45 -15.02 9.16 -26.25
C GLU A 45 -13.91 9.41 -25.22
N LYS A 46 -14.25 9.89 -24.01
CA LYS A 46 -13.28 10.15 -22.92
C LYS A 46 -12.49 8.89 -22.56
N LEU A 47 -13.17 7.76 -22.34
CA LEU A 47 -12.52 6.49 -22.05
C LEU A 47 -11.65 6.03 -23.24
N GLY A 48 -12.05 6.29 -24.48
CA GLY A 48 -11.26 5.99 -25.66
C GLY A 48 -9.93 6.75 -25.77
N ARG A 49 -9.80 7.88 -25.08
CA ARG A 49 -8.53 8.64 -25.00
C ARG A 49 -7.52 8.01 -24.02
N VAL A 50 -8.00 7.26 -23.03
CA VAL A 50 -7.18 6.64 -22.00
C VAL A 50 -6.97 5.15 -22.28
N LEU A 51 -8.00 4.45 -22.75
CA LEU A 51 -7.94 3.02 -23.05
C LEU A 51 -7.65 2.76 -24.55
N PRO A 52 -6.78 1.80 -24.91
CA PRO A 52 -6.05 0.90 -24.03
C PRO A 52 -4.85 1.56 -23.37
N ILE A 53 -4.61 1.21 -22.10
CA ILE A 53 -3.50 1.77 -21.31
C ILE A 53 -2.18 1.14 -21.78
N ARG A 54 -1.18 1.99 -22.03
CA ARG A 54 0.17 1.59 -22.46
C ARG A 54 1.29 2.05 -21.53
N ARG A 55 0.98 2.92 -20.58
CA ARG A 55 1.90 3.49 -19.60
C ARG A 55 1.13 3.83 -18.33
N ARG A 56 1.85 4.04 -17.24
CA ARG A 56 1.25 4.52 -15.99
C ARG A 56 0.49 5.83 -16.24
N VAL A 57 -0.76 5.86 -15.78
CA VAL A 57 -1.67 6.99 -15.94
C VAL A 57 -1.40 7.99 -14.84
N LEU A 58 -1.33 9.27 -15.19
CA LEU A 58 -1.25 10.33 -14.18
C LEU A 58 -2.64 10.64 -13.63
N CYS A 59 -2.71 10.90 -12.32
CA CYS A 59 -3.95 11.37 -11.67
C CYS A 59 -4.41 12.70 -12.29
N ALA A 60 -3.46 13.55 -12.68
CA ALA A 60 -3.74 14.80 -13.39
C ALA A 60 -4.42 14.56 -14.75
N ASP A 61 -4.00 13.55 -15.52
CA ASP A 61 -4.64 13.23 -16.81
C ASP A 61 -6.10 12.79 -16.61
N VAL A 62 -6.37 11.99 -15.59
CA VAL A 62 -7.73 11.57 -15.22
C VAL A 62 -8.55 12.77 -14.72
N LEU A 63 -7.93 13.72 -14.01
CA LEU A 63 -8.59 14.93 -13.59
C LEU A 63 -9.10 15.75 -14.78
N GLU A 64 -8.28 15.90 -15.82
CA GLU A 64 -8.70 16.61 -17.03
C GLU A 64 -9.89 15.94 -17.74
N LEU A 65 -9.97 14.60 -17.71
CA LEU A 65 -11.15 13.90 -18.23
C LEU A 65 -12.42 14.20 -17.43
N CYS A 66 -12.28 14.35 -16.12
CA CYS A 66 -13.40 14.53 -15.19
C CYS A 66 -13.80 16.01 -15.03
N ARG A 67 -12.91 16.94 -15.36
CA ARG A 67 -13.05 18.38 -15.07
C ARG A 67 -14.42 18.98 -15.40
N PRO A 68 -15.00 18.77 -16.61
CA PRO A 68 -16.29 19.37 -16.94
C PRO A 68 -17.43 18.91 -16.01
N GLU A 69 -17.47 17.64 -15.64
CA GLU A 69 -18.48 17.11 -14.72
C GLU A 69 -18.25 17.59 -13.29
N MET A 70 -16.98 17.68 -12.86
CA MET A 70 -16.59 18.15 -11.54
C MET A 70 -16.96 19.61 -11.34
N GLU A 71 -16.64 20.47 -12.30
CA GLU A 71 -16.99 21.89 -12.28
C GLU A 71 -18.51 22.09 -12.30
N ARG A 72 -19.23 21.31 -13.07
CA ARG A 72 -20.70 21.31 -13.05
C ARG A 72 -21.28 20.89 -11.70
N LEU A 73 -20.67 19.89 -11.02
CA LEU A 73 -21.07 19.47 -9.68
C LEU A 73 -20.75 20.54 -8.63
N ALA A 74 -19.58 21.11 -8.70
CA ALA A 74 -19.10 22.11 -7.74
C ALA A 74 -19.85 23.47 -7.92
N GLY A 75 -20.30 23.78 -9.13
CA GLY A 75 -20.95 25.07 -9.43
C GLY A 75 -19.99 26.24 -9.30
N SER A 76 -20.32 27.19 -8.44
CA SER A 76 -19.45 28.33 -8.13
C SER A 76 -18.35 28.03 -7.12
N GLU A 77 -18.42 26.90 -6.44
CA GLU A 77 -17.41 26.48 -5.48
C GLU A 77 -16.15 25.99 -6.23
N GLN A 78 -14.98 26.51 -5.87
CA GLN A 78 -13.71 26.08 -6.43
C GLN A 78 -12.70 25.84 -5.30
N PRO A 79 -11.94 24.74 -5.32
CA PRO A 79 -10.90 24.50 -4.33
C PRO A 79 -9.77 25.54 -4.44
N GLU A 80 -9.48 26.28 -3.36
CA GLU A 80 -8.44 27.32 -3.32
C GLU A 80 -7.06 26.82 -3.78
N LYS A 81 -6.69 25.59 -3.38
CA LYS A 81 -5.39 24.96 -3.69
C LYS A 81 -5.43 24.05 -4.92
N GLY A 82 -6.50 24.12 -5.72
CA GLY A 82 -6.71 23.26 -6.87
C GLY A 82 -7.24 21.87 -6.55
N TRP A 83 -7.76 21.21 -7.58
CA TRP A 83 -8.50 19.97 -7.45
C TRP A 83 -7.68 18.80 -6.90
N LEU A 84 -6.45 18.58 -7.39
CA LEU A 84 -5.65 17.42 -6.91
C LEU A 84 -5.37 17.46 -5.41
N VAL A 85 -5.01 18.65 -4.91
CA VAL A 85 -4.76 18.85 -3.47
C VAL A 85 -6.05 18.69 -2.66
N TYR A 86 -7.16 19.18 -3.16
CA TYR A 86 -8.47 19.03 -2.52
C TYR A 86 -8.91 17.56 -2.45
N ILE A 87 -8.78 16.83 -3.57
CA ILE A 87 -9.12 15.40 -3.65
C ILE A 87 -8.23 14.60 -2.71
N TYR A 88 -6.92 14.85 -2.73
CA TYR A 88 -5.97 14.22 -1.80
C TYR A 88 -6.38 14.45 -0.34
N GLY A 89 -6.66 15.68 0.05
CA GLY A 89 -7.12 16.00 1.40
C GLY A 89 -8.48 15.38 1.74
N THR A 90 -9.39 15.28 0.78
CA THR A 90 -10.68 14.61 0.95
C THR A 90 -10.48 13.10 1.19
N THR A 91 -9.60 12.47 0.41
CA THR A 91 -9.31 11.03 0.54
C THR A 91 -8.58 10.73 1.86
N SER A 92 -7.63 11.58 2.28
CA SER A 92 -6.98 11.45 3.60
C SER A 92 -7.98 11.53 4.75
N ARG A 93 -9.02 12.38 4.65
CA ARG A 93 -10.09 12.47 5.66
C ARG A 93 -11.10 11.32 5.62
N ILE A 94 -11.17 10.56 4.55
CA ILE A 94 -11.91 9.28 4.54
C ILE A 94 -11.21 8.28 5.47
N LEU A 95 -9.87 8.22 5.45
CA LEU A 95 -9.09 7.35 6.33
C LEU A 95 -9.05 7.87 7.76
N TYR A 96 -8.85 9.18 7.92
CA TYR A 96 -8.68 9.85 9.22
C TYR A 96 -9.64 11.02 9.34
N PRO A 97 -10.88 10.77 9.79
CA PRO A 97 -11.92 11.81 9.87
C PRO A 97 -11.55 13.01 10.76
N ASP A 98 -10.64 12.81 11.71
CA ASP A 98 -10.20 13.84 12.67
C ASP A 98 -9.10 14.78 12.14
N LEU A 99 -8.70 14.63 10.88
CA LEU A 99 -7.71 15.49 10.22
C LEU A 99 -8.22 16.92 9.92
N GLY A 100 -8.73 17.59 10.92
CA GLY A 100 -9.17 18.97 10.82
C GLY A 100 -10.65 19.14 10.43
N PRO A 101 -11.14 20.39 10.30
CA PRO A 101 -12.54 20.63 9.97
C PRO A 101 -12.88 19.91 8.67
N ARG A 102 -13.98 19.17 8.69
CA ARG A 102 -14.56 18.65 7.45
C ARG A 102 -14.75 19.86 6.54
N PRO A 103 -14.28 19.85 5.28
CA PRO A 103 -14.80 20.79 4.32
C PRO A 103 -16.31 20.66 4.45
N GLU A 104 -17.01 21.77 4.58
CA GLU A 104 -18.47 21.75 4.57
C GLU A 104 -18.91 20.78 3.49
N ASP A 105 -19.91 19.93 3.78
CA ASP A 105 -20.35 18.86 2.89
C ASP A 105 -20.95 19.46 1.62
N GLY A 106 -20.04 20.09 0.84
CA GLY A 106 -20.35 20.87 -0.32
C GLY A 106 -20.29 20.05 -1.60
N ARG A 107 -20.65 20.70 -2.68
CA ARG A 107 -20.65 20.14 -4.02
C ARG A 107 -19.24 19.71 -4.47
N CYS A 108 -18.18 20.38 -3.99
CA CYS A 108 -16.77 19.99 -4.23
C CYS A 108 -16.45 18.58 -3.71
N ARG A 109 -17.03 18.16 -2.56
CA ARG A 109 -16.84 16.80 -2.05
C ARG A 109 -17.48 15.77 -2.98
N ALA A 110 -18.69 16.02 -3.48
CA ALA A 110 -19.33 15.14 -4.47
C ALA A 110 -18.50 15.02 -5.75
N ALA A 111 -17.93 16.13 -6.23
CA ALA A 111 -17.03 16.15 -7.36
C ALA A 111 -15.74 15.35 -7.12
N ALA A 112 -15.15 15.45 -5.93
CA ALA A 112 -13.97 14.66 -5.55
C ALA A 112 -14.27 13.15 -5.52
N LEU A 113 -15.40 12.76 -4.94
CA LEU A 113 -15.83 11.35 -4.91
C LEU A 113 -16.13 10.80 -6.30
N PHE A 114 -16.75 11.60 -7.18
CA PHE A 114 -16.93 11.26 -8.58
C PHE A 114 -15.60 10.99 -9.27
N TYR A 115 -14.62 11.88 -9.12
CA TYR A 115 -13.28 11.69 -9.66
C TYR A 115 -12.62 10.41 -9.14
N LEU A 116 -12.72 10.12 -7.83
CA LEU A 116 -12.13 8.94 -7.22
C LEU A 116 -12.69 7.64 -7.82
N GLU A 117 -13.97 7.58 -8.16
CA GLU A 117 -14.55 6.42 -8.81
C GLU A 117 -14.06 6.27 -10.27
N VAL A 118 -13.88 7.37 -10.99
CA VAL A 118 -13.28 7.34 -12.34
C VAL A 118 -11.82 6.93 -12.26
N LEU A 119 -11.05 7.53 -11.34
CA LEU A 119 -9.65 7.18 -11.12
C LEU A 119 -9.52 5.68 -10.78
N ARG A 120 -10.36 5.17 -9.87
CA ARG A 120 -10.35 3.74 -9.54
C ARG A 120 -10.58 2.85 -10.75
N LEU A 121 -11.55 3.20 -11.59
CA LEU A 121 -11.80 2.46 -12.83
C LEU A 121 -10.55 2.43 -13.72
N VAL A 122 -9.95 3.59 -13.97
CA VAL A 122 -8.77 3.72 -14.83
C VAL A 122 -7.59 2.93 -14.27
N LEU A 123 -7.35 3.00 -12.95
CA LEU A 123 -6.27 2.26 -12.29
C LEU A 123 -6.51 0.73 -12.28
N ASP A 124 -7.76 0.28 -12.22
CA ASP A 124 -8.06 -1.15 -12.37
C ASP A 124 -7.69 -1.64 -13.79
N TYR A 125 -8.02 -0.87 -14.83
CA TYR A 125 -7.60 -1.17 -16.20
C TYR A 125 -6.08 -1.04 -16.41
N GLU A 126 -5.42 -0.12 -15.70
CA GLU A 126 -3.95 0.02 -15.72
C GLU A 126 -3.29 -1.26 -15.21
N ARG A 127 -3.75 -1.77 -14.08
CA ARG A 127 -3.23 -2.99 -13.46
C ARG A 127 -3.44 -4.23 -14.34
N GLU A 128 -4.57 -4.30 -15.08
CA GLU A 128 -4.81 -5.39 -16.05
C GLU A 128 -3.92 -5.28 -17.30
N ALA A 129 -3.53 -4.08 -17.70
CA ALA A 129 -2.85 -3.82 -18.97
C ALA A 129 -1.33 -3.80 -18.89
N LEU A 130 -0.77 -3.42 -17.74
CA LEU A 130 0.67 -3.25 -17.56
C LEU A 130 1.30 -4.42 -16.79
N PRO A 131 2.59 -4.71 -17.06
CA PRO A 131 3.35 -5.62 -16.23
C PRO A 131 3.39 -5.16 -14.77
N PHE A 132 3.46 -6.12 -13.84
CA PHE A 132 3.64 -5.86 -12.42
C PHE A 132 4.90 -5.02 -12.18
N ASP A 133 4.76 -3.97 -11.39
CA ASP A 133 5.84 -3.07 -11.00
C ASP A 133 5.81 -2.88 -9.47
N PRO A 134 6.82 -3.34 -8.72
CA PRO A 134 6.83 -3.26 -7.26
C PRO A 134 6.91 -1.84 -6.70
N ALA A 135 7.11 -0.82 -7.53
CA ALA A 135 6.99 0.57 -7.13
C ALA A 135 5.53 1.08 -7.11
N TYR A 136 4.61 0.33 -7.74
CA TYR A 136 3.22 0.74 -7.92
C TYR A 136 2.22 -0.33 -7.52
N ASP A 137 2.54 -1.61 -7.66
CA ASP A 137 1.58 -2.69 -7.61
C ASP A 137 1.72 -3.52 -6.32
N PHE A 138 0.58 -3.99 -5.83
CA PHE A 138 0.49 -4.85 -4.66
C PHE A 138 0.16 -6.28 -5.12
N ALA A 139 0.99 -7.25 -4.71
CA ALA A 139 0.77 -8.67 -4.96
C ALA A 139 -0.21 -9.26 -3.92
N PHE A 140 -1.41 -8.66 -3.81
CA PHE A 140 -2.45 -9.18 -2.92
C PHE A 140 -2.80 -10.63 -3.27
N LEU A 141 -3.18 -11.39 -2.24
CA LEU A 141 -3.59 -12.77 -2.39
C LEU A 141 -4.96 -12.86 -3.09
N SER A 142 -5.10 -13.83 -3.99
CA SER A 142 -6.41 -14.23 -4.51
C SER A 142 -7.26 -14.87 -3.41
N GLN A 143 -8.56 -14.98 -3.64
CA GLN A 143 -9.45 -15.62 -2.67
C GLN A 143 -9.06 -17.08 -2.40
N GLU A 144 -8.60 -17.80 -3.41
CA GLU A 144 -8.13 -19.17 -3.27
C GLU A 144 -6.88 -19.24 -2.39
N GLU A 145 -5.94 -18.31 -2.56
CA GLU A 145 -4.71 -18.27 -1.77
C GLU A 145 -4.98 -17.98 -0.29
N PHE A 146 -5.82 -17.00 0.02
CA PHE A 146 -6.02 -16.63 1.42
C PHE A 146 -7.08 -17.45 2.16
N SER A 147 -7.96 -18.17 1.45
CA SER A 147 -9.02 -18.96 2.13
C SER A 147 -8.48 -20.04 3.05
N GLY A 148 -7.22 -20.47 2.85
CA GLY A 148 -6.51 -21.41 3.74
C GLY A 148 -5.74 -20.77 4.89
N CYS A 149 -5.65 -19.44 4.95
CA CYS A 149 -4.94 -18.70 5.99
C CYS A 149 -5.75 -18.64 7.30
N THR A 150 -5.07 -18.55 8.44
CA THR A 150 -5.73 -18.42 9.74
C THR A 150 -6.50 -17.12 9.85
N GLN A 151 -5.97 -16.03 9.27
CA GLN A 151 -6.57 -14.69 9.32
C GLN A 151 -7.32 -14.32 8.01
N ALA A 152 -7.86 -15.32 7.30
CA ALA A 152 -8.56 -15.13 6.04
C ALA A 152 -9.71 -14.11 6.11
N GLU A 153 -10.52 -14.16 7.18
CA GLU A 153 -11.68 -13.27 7.34
C GLU A 153 -11.25 -11.82 7.62
N GLU A 154 -10.25 -11.62 8.47
CA GLU A 154 -9.71 -10.29 8.75
C GLU A 154 -9.06 -9.69 7.51
N TYR A 155 -8.32 -10.51 6.75
CA TYR A 155 -7.71 -10.09 5.49
C TYR A 155 -8.74 -9.75 4.40
N ARG A 156 -9.83 -10.52 4.30
CA ARG A 156 -10.93 -10.20 3.38
C ARG A 156 -11.52 -8.83 3.67
N ARG A 157 -11.76 -8.53 4.97
CA ARG A 157 -12.23 -7.20 5.40
C ARG A 157 -11.21 -6.12 5.10
N PHE A 158 -9.92 -6.38 5.34
CA PHE A 158 -8.85 -5.46 4.96
C PHE A 158 -8.89 -5.10 3.48
N LEU A 159 -9.04 -6.08 2.57
CA LEU A 159 -9.13 -5.84 1.14
C LEU A 159 -10.39 -5.04 0.75
N GLU A 160 -11.49 -5.28 1.44
CA GLU A 160 -12.72 -4.48 1.28
C GLU A 160 -12.48 -3.04 1.69
N ASP A 161 -11.95 -2.80 2.88
CA ASP A 161 -11.66 -1.45 3.39
C ASP A 161 -10.61 -0.73 2.55
N TRP A 162 -9.55 -1.43 2.14
CA TRP A 162 -8.54 -0.92 1.21
C TRP A 162 -9.16 -0.32 -0.05
N ARG A 163 -10.08 -1.06 -0.65
CA ARG A 163 -10.78 -0.63 -1.86
C ARG A 163 -11.80 0.47 -1.57
N GLU A 164 -12.53 0.31 -0.48
CA GLU A 164 -13.67 1.14 -0.15
C GLU A 164 -13.29 2.53 0.32
N GLN A 165 -12.15 2.67 0.97
CA GLN A 165 -11.63 3.95 1.44
C GLN A 165 -10.67 4.60 0.44
N HIS A 166 -10.62 4.09 -0.80
CA HIS A 166 -9.78 4.64 -1.85
C HIS A 166 -8.28 4.70 -1.50
N ILE A 167 -7.77 3.73 -0.73
CA ILE A 167 -6.39 3.77 -0.24
C ILE A 167 -5.39 3.80 -1.40
N TYR A 168 -5.57 2.94 -2.41
CA TYR A 168 -4.67 2.95 -3.56
C TYR A 168 -4.72 4.27 -4.34
N GLN A 169 -5.92 4.87 -4.48
CA GLN A 169 -6.07 6.19 -5.10
C GLN A 169 -5.36 7.28 -4.28
N LEU A 170 -5.45 7.22 -2.95
CA LEU A 170 -4.73 8.14 -2.07
C LEU A 170 -3.22 8.04 -2.26
N LEU A 171 -2.68 6.82 -2.30
CA LEU A 171 -1.25 6.57 -2.54
C LEU A 171 -0.80 7.13 -3.90
N ARG A 172 -1.61 6.93 -4.96
CA ARG A 172 -1.34 7.47 -6.31
C ARG A 172 -1.41 8.99 -6.34
N LEU A 173 -2.43 9.59 -5.71
CA LEU A 173 -2.57 11.05 -5.58
C LEU A 173 -1.41 11.68 -4.82
N GLY A 174 -0.92 11.01 -3.78
CA GLY A 174 0.23 11.48 -3.00
C GLY A 174 1.45 11.77 -3.86
N ASN A 175 1.70 10.97 -4.88
CA ASN A 175 2.82 11.15 -5.81
C ASN A 175 2.76 12.47 -6.60
N GLU A 176 1.57 12.99 -6.84
CA GLU A 176 1.35 14.16 -7.70
C GLU A 176 0.90 15.39 -6.93
N ALA A 177 0.18 15.21 -5.82
CA ALA A 177 -0.39 16.30 -5.04
C ALA A 177 0.52 16.80 -3.93
N THR A 178 1.54 16.02 -3.52
CA THR A 178 2.43 16.34 -2.41
C THR A 178 3.89 16.04 -2.75
N PRO A 179 4.86 16.73 -2.08
CA PRO A 179 6.26 16.35 -2.21
C PRO A 179 6.60 15.04 -1.47
N PHE A 180 5.68 14.51 -0.68
CA PHE A 180 5.86 13.29 0.13
C PHE A 180 4.94 12.20 -0.41
N SER A 181 5.54 11.25 -1.09
CA SER A 181 4.85 10.03 -1.49
C SER A 181 5.32 8.85 -0.66
N THR A 182 4.42 7.90 -0.44
CA THR A 182 4.73 6.65 0.25
C THR A 182 4.46 5.43 -0.62
N LEU A 183 3.87 5.61 -1.80
CA LEU A 183 3.42 4.50 -2.65
C LEU A 183 4.53 3.51 -2.94
N SER A 184 5.64 3.98 -3.51
CA SER A 184 6.69 3.06 -3.95
C SER A 184 7.40 2.37 -2.77
N HIS A 185 7.45 3.02 -1.61
CA HIS A 185 7.93 2.40 -0.38
C HIS A 185 6.99 1.28 0.08
N ILE A 186 5.70 1.59 0.28
CA ILE A 186 4.73 0.60 0.78
C ILE A 186 4.59 -0.58 -0.19
N ALA A 187 4.53 -0.32 -1.50
CA ALA A 187 4.47 -1.36 -2.51
C ALA A 187 5.75 -2.23 -2.51
N GLY A 188 6.92 -1.62 -2.39
CA GLY A 188 8.20 -2.32 -2.29
C GLY A 188 8.32 -3.17 -1.04
N VAL A 189 7.90 -2.66 0.11
CA VAL A 189 7.83 -3.44 1.37
C VAL A 189 6.90 -4.63 1.21
N HIS A 190 5.71 -4.42 0.66
CA HIS A 190 4.76 -5.49 0.41
C HIS A 190 5.35 -6.56 -0.53
N TYR A 191 6.03 -6.14 -1.60
CA TYR A 191 6.68 -7.06 -2.54
C TYR A 191 7.74 -7.93 -1.86
N VAL A 192 8.67 -7.33 -1.10
CA VAL A 192 9.75 -8.06 -0.40
C VAL A 192 9.17 -9.00 0.65
N ALA A 193 8.22 -8.51 1.46
CA ALA A 193 7.59 -9.32 2.50
C ALA A 193 6.87 -10.53 1.91
N MET A 194 6.11 -10.35 0.82
CA MET A 194 5.36 -11.44 0.19
C MET A 194 6.27 -12.44 -0.54
N ALA A 195 7.37 -11.97 -1.18
CA ALA A 195 8.33 -12.87 -1.80
C ALA A 195 9.00 -13.78 -0.76
N ALA A 196 9.48 -13.22 0.34
CA ALA A 196 10.10 -13.98 1.42
C ALA A 196 9.08 -14.89 2.14
N ALA A 197 7.86 -14.40 2.41
CA ALA A 197 6.80 -15.16 3.05
C ALA A 197 6.40 -16.40 2.25
N ARG A 198 6.22 -16.26 0.94
CA ARG A 198 5.92 -17.39 0.04
C ARG A 198 7.07 -18.38 -0.02
N GLY A 199 8.32 -17.90 -0.03
CA GLY A 199 9.50 -18.77 0.03
C GLY A 199 9.54 -19.60 1.32
N LEU A 200 9.33 -18.96 2.48
CA LEU A 200 9.26 -19.64 3.76
C LEU A 200 8.11 -20.66 3.84
N ALA A 201 6.93 -20.28 3.38
CA ALA A 201 5.77 -21.18 3.33
C ALA A 201 6.04 -22.40 2.44
N ALA A 202 6.68 -22.22 1.28
CA ALA A 202 7.09 -23.29 0.38
C ALA A 202 8.15 -24.22 1.03
N ALA A 203 9.02 -23.67 1.88
CA ALA A 203 10.00 -24.42 2.67
C ALA A 203 9.38 -25.12 3.90
N GLY A 204 8.06 -25.01 4.12
CA GLY A 204 7.34 -25.67 5.20
C GLY A 204 7.31 -24.88 6.53
N VAL A 205 7.77 -23.65 6.54
CA VAL A 205 7.65 -22.77 7.73
C VAL A 205 6.20 -22.30 7.83
N PRO A 206 5.55 -22.40 9.00
CA PRO A 206 4.21 -21.88 9.21
C PRO A 206 4.22 -20.34 9.10
N VAL A 207 3.62 -19.81 8.06
CA VAL A 207 3.46 -18.37 7.82
C VAL A 207 2.03 -18.09 7.41
N ASP A 208 1.38 -17.14 8.07
CA ASP A 208 0.08 -16.63 7.62
C ASP A 208 0.28 -15.55 6.56
N LEU A 209 0.16 -15.95 5.28
CA LEU A 209 0.37 -15.06 4.14
C LEU A 209 -0.63 -13.88 4.12
N ALA A 210 -1.85 -14.09 4.61
CA ALA A 210 -2.88 -13.06 4.68
C ALA A 210 -2.47 -11.97 5.67
N LEU A 211 -1.91 -12.38 6.81
CA LEU A 211 -1.42 -11.48 7.85
C LEU A 211 -0.21 -10.66 7.35
N VAL A 212 0.76 -11.31 6.69
CA VAL A 212 1.91 -10.62 6.08
C VAL A 212 1.45 -9.61 5.04
N SER A 213 0.53 -10.02 4.14
CA SER A 213 0.07 -9.17 3.06
C SER A 213 -0.68 -7.93 3.56
N GLY A 214 -1.61 -8.10 4.49
CA GLY A 214 -2.38 -7.00 5.07
C GLY A 214 -1.49 -6.03 5.85
N ALA A 215 -0.61 -6.57 6.69
CA ALA A 215 0.30 -5.76 7.49
C ALA A 215 1.30 -4.98 6.62
N ALA A 216 1.94 -5.63 5.65
CA ALA A 216 2.90 -4.96 4.78
C ALA A 216 2.27 -3.89 3.89
N ALA A 217 1.03 -4.10 3.41
CA ALA A 217 0.33 -3.07 2.65
C ALA A 217 -0.11 -1.89 3.51
N GLY A 218 -0.41 -2.11 4.79
CA GLY A 218 -0.99 -1.09 5.67
C GLY A 218 -0.03 -0.44 6.67
N HIS A 219 1.23 -0.91 6.81
CA HIS A 219 2.13 -0.51 7.90
C HIS A 219 2.36 1.01 8.01
N ASP A 220 2.35 1.69 6.91
CA ASP A 220 2.64 3.13 6.81
C ASP A 220 1.41 4.01 6.57
N LEU A 221 0.20 3.47 6.61
CA LEU A 221 -1.04 4.25 6.41
C LEU A 221 -1.17 5.38 7.45
N GLY A 222 -0.63 5.18 8.63
CA GLY A 222 -0.63 6.20 9.69
C GLY A 222 0.10 7.50 9.33
N LYS A 223 0.97 7.50 8.32
CA LYS A 223 1.58 8.73 7.81
C LYS A 223 0.54 9.73 7.31
N TYR A 224 -0.58 9.23 6.79
CA TYR A 224 -1.72 10.04 6.33
C TYR A 224 -2.59 10.58 7.48
N GLY A 225 -2.45 10.03 8.69
CA GLY A 225 -3.13 10.47 9.91
C GLY A 225 -2.39 11.57 10.67
N CYS A 226 -1.10 11.74 10.42
CA CYS A 226 -0.28 12.73 11.13
C CYS A 226 -0.73 14.17 10.80
N LYS A 227 -0.86 14.99 11.85
CA LYS A 227 -1.26 16.40 11.74
C LYS A 227 -0.06 17.28 11.43
N PRO A 228 -0.27 18.49 10.88
CA PRO A 228 0.80 19.45 10.68
C PRO A 228 1.55 19.75 11.99
N GLY A 229 2.88 19.68 11.94
CA GLY A 229 3.75 19.89 13.09
C GLY A 229 4.04 18.66 13.94
N GLU A 230 3.36 17.54 13.70
CA GLU A 230 3.66 16.27 14.37
C GLU A 230 4.89 15.59 13.78
N ARG A 231 5.58 14.82 14.64
CA ARG A 231 6.77 14.06 14.24
C ARG A 231 6.37 12.72 13.60
N VAL A 232 6.16 12.73 12.28
CA VAL A 232 5.73 11.57 11.48
C VAL A 232 6.52 10.29 11.81
N PRO A 233 7.87 10.28 11.94
CA PRO A 233 8.62 9.06 12.22
C PRO A 233 8.26 8.36 13.54
N TYR A 234 7.55 9.05 14.43
CA TYR A 234 7.17 8.51 15.75
C TYR A 234 5.66 8.30 15.88
N LEU A 235 4.85 9.13 15.21
CA LEU A 235 3.40 9.10 15.42
C LEU A 235 2.65 8.27 14.35
N HIS A 236 3.27 7.96 13.22
CA HIS A 236 2.60 7.14 12.22
C HIS A 236 2.22 5.74 12.74
N TYR A 237 2.99 5.15 13.65
CA TYR A 237 2.65 3.87 14.30
C TYR A 237 1.32 3.95 15.04
N PHE A 238 1.14 5.03 15.84
CA PHE A 238 -0.11 5.28 16.56
C PHE A 238 -1.30 5.44 15.60
N TYR A 239 -1.15 6.22 14.54
CA TYR A 239 -2.22 6.41 13.56
C TYR A 239 -2.47 5.15 12.73
N THR A 240 -1.45 4.34 12.46
CA THR A 240 -1.61 3.02 11.82
C THR A 240 -2.50 2.13 12.71
N ASP A 241 -2.16 1.99 13.98
CA ASP A 241 -2.97 1.22 14.94
C ASP A 241 -4.40 1.76 15.07
N GLN A 242 -4.55 3.09 15.15
CA GLN A 242 -5.85 3.73 15.23
C GLN A 242 -6.74 3.37 14.01
N TRP A 243 -6.20 3.41 12.80
CA TRP A 243 -6.94 3.05 11.60
C TRP A 243 -7.38 1.60 11.61
N PHE A 244 -6.47 0.67 11.84
CA PHE A 244 -6.77 -0.76 11.88
C PHE A 244 -7.77 -1.11 12.99
N THR A 245 -7.60 -0.52 14.18
CA THR A 245 -8.53 -0.70 15.30
C THR A 245 -9.93 -0.20 14.95
N HIS A 246 -10.04 0.96 14.31
CA HIS A 246 -11.32 1.50 13.85
C HIS A 246 -11.99 0.60 12.81
N MET A 247 -11.22 -0.04 11.94
CA MET A 247 -11.71 -1.02 10.96
C MET A 247 -12.00 -2.40 11.57
N GLY A 248 -11.65 -2.60 12.83
CA GLY A 248 -11.83 -3.89 13.51
C GLY A 248 -10.92 -4.99 12.95
N LEU A 249 -9.65 -4.65 12.67
CA LEU A 249 -8.61 -5.49 12.10
C LEU A 249 -7.44 -5.65 13.10
N PRO A 250 -7.67 -6.19 14.32
CA PRO A 250 -6.70 -6.11 15.41
C PRO A 250 -5.47 -6.99 15.21
N VAL A 251 -5.58 -8.12 14.50
CA VAL A 251 -4.44 -9.03 14.31
C VAL A 251 -3.48 -8.47 13.26
N ILE A 252 -4.00 -7.95 12.15
CA ILE A 252 -3.19 -7.25 11.15
C ILE A 252 -2.58 -5.98 11.78
N SER A 253 -3.36 -5.24 12.59
CA SER A 253 -2.89 -4.04 13.32
C SER A 253 -1.65 -4.34 14.15
N HIS A 254 -1.69 -5.42 14.91
CA HIS A 254 -0.58 -5.79 15.79
C HIS A 254 0.75 -5.94 15.04
N ILE A 255 0.73 -6.53 13.84
CA ILE A 255 1.93 -6.62 13.00
C ILE A 255 2.26 -5.27 12.35
N ALA A 256 1.25 -4.61 11.76
CA ALA A 256 1.44 -3.38 11.01
C ALA A 256 1.93 -2.21 11.86
N ALA A 257 1.41 -2.06 13.09
CA ALA A 257 1.80 -0.98 14.00
C ALA A 257 3.16 -1.21 14.68
N ASN A 258 3.63 -2.46 14.77
CA ASN A 258 4.86 -2.84 15.46
C ASN A 258 5.98 -3.21 14.47
N HIS A 259 6.20 -2.37 13.44
CA HIS A 259 7.22 -2.62 12.43
C HIS A 259 8.52 -1.83 12.65
N SER A 260 8.67 -1.16 13.79
CA SER A 260 9.88 -0.39 14.07
C SER A 260 11.07 -1.29 14.41
N THR A 261 12.26 -0.76 14.19
CA THR A 261 13.49 -1.43 14.63
C THR A 261 13.56 -1.66 16.14
N GLY A 262 12.76 -0.89 16.93
CA GLY A 262 12.61 -1.09 18.36
C GLY A 262 11.90 -2.38 18.74
N ASP A 263 11.05 -2.86 17.85
CA ASP A 263 10.24 -4.07 18.08
C ASP A 263 11.05 -5.36 17.95
N LEU A 264 12.28 -5.30 17.41
CA LEU A 264 13.22 -6.42 17.41
C LEU A 264 13.88 -6.71 18.75
N GLU A 265 13.76 -5.84 19.74
CA GLU A 265 14.29 -6.08 21.08
C GLU A 265 13.52 -7.17 21.85
N PRO A 266 12.18 -7.32 21.72
CA PRO A 266 11.46 -8.43 22.31
C PRO A 266 11.87 -9.79 21.70
N GLU A 267 12.09 -10.79 22.57
CA GLU A 267 12.53 -12.12 22.12
C GLU A 267 11.45 -12.96 21.41
N ASN A 268 10.19 -12.51 21.45
CA ASN A 268 9.03 -13.26 20.97
C ASN A 268 8.30 -12.55 19.84
N LEU A 269 8.96 -12.42 18.69
CA LEU A 269 8.32 -11.95 17.46
C LEU A 269 7.80 -13.13 16.63
N THR A 270 6.64 -12.93 16.00
CA THR A 270 6.15 -13.87 14.98
C THR A 270 6.99 -13.76 13.72
N VAL A 271 6.95 -14.80 12.88
CA VAL A 271 7.62 -14.78 11.58
C VAL A 271 7.07 -13.65 10.69
N GLU A 272 5.79 -13.36 10.80
CA GLU A 272 5.12 -12.27 10.05
C GLU A 272 5.66 -10.90 10.45
N SER A 273 5.89 -10.66 11.75
CA SER A 273 6.52 -9.44 12.24
C SER A 273 7.95 -9.29 11.74
N LEU A 274 8.75 -10.37 11.81
CA LEU A 274 10.12 -10.38 11.29
C LEU A 274 10.16 -10.09 9.80
N LEU A 275 9.25 -10.68 9.02
CA LEU A 275 9.14 -10.45 7.58
C LEU A 275 8.83 -8.99 7.25
N LEU A 276 7.92 -8.36 8.00
CA LEU A 276 7.59 -6.95 7.79
C LEU A 276 8.78 -6.05 8.11
N ILE A 277 9.41 -6.23 9.27
CA ILE A 277 10.57 -5.42 9.70
C ILE A 277 11.73 -5.61 8.71
N TYR A 278 12.00 -6.84 8.28
CA TYR A 278 13.02 -7.15 7.28
C TYR A 278 12.75 -6.46 5.94
N ALA A 279 11.51 -6.51 5.48
CA ALA A 279 11.11 -5.90 4.21
C ALA A 279 11.19 -4.37 4.25
N ASP A 280 10.72 -3.75 5.34
CA ASP A 280 10.80 -2.30 5.53
C ASP A 280 12.25 -1.82 5.62
N PHE A 281 13.09 -2.59 6.33
CA PHE A 281 14.51 -2.26 6.43
C PHE A 281 15.20 -2.24 5.06
N ARG A 282 14.82 -3.12 4.14
CA ARG A 282 15.43 -3.26 2.80
C ARG A 282 14.85 -2.36 1.72
N SER A 283 13.57 -2.01 1.82
CA SER A 283 12.87 -1.26 0.77
C SER A 283 13.03 0.24 0.97
N LYS A 284 13.51 0.93 -0.05
CA LYS A 284 13.63 2.39 -0.04
C LYS A 284 12.97 2.98 -1.28
N GLN A 285 12.29 4.07 -1.05
CA GLN A 285 11.70 4.88 -2.10
C GLN A 285 12.74 5.87 -2.63
N GLU A 286 12.86 5.97 -3.93
CA GLU A 286 13.71 6.93 -4.62
C GLU A 286 12.95 7.56 -5.80
N ARG A 287 13.43 8.70 -6.27
CA ARG A 287 12.98 9.28 -7.54
C ARG A 287 14.04 9.06 -8.59
N GLY A 288 13.66 8.46 -9.69
CA GLY A 288 14.53 8.30 -10.86
C GLY A 288 14.82 9.64 -11.53
N PRO A 289 15.78 9.66 -12.49
CA PRO A 289 16.14 10.86 -13.23
C PRO A 289 14.96 11.49 -14.02
N ASP A 290 13.98 10.68 -14.38
CA ASP A 290 12.74 11.08 -15.07
C ASP A 290 11.64 11.57 -14.12
N GLY A 291 11.95 11.70 -12.82
CA GLY A 291 11.01 12.12 -11.77
C GLY A 291 10.02 11.04 -11.33
N ARG A 292 10.07 9.85 -11.92
CA ARG A 292 9.21 8.73 -11.52
C ARG A 292 9.67 8.13 -10.19
N GLU A 293 8.71 7.64 -9.43
CA GLU A 293 9.03 6.84 -8.27
C GLU A 293 9.58 5.48 -8.69
N VAL A 294 10.60 5.08 -7.98
CA VAL A 294 11.20 3.75 -8.08
C VAL A 294 11.35 3.17 -6.69
N THR A 295 11.08 1.89 -6.57
CA THR A 295 11.43 1.13 -5.38
C THR A 295 12.82 0.57 -5.58
N ARG A 296 13.74 0.89 -4.68
CA ARG A 296 15.04 0.24 -4.63
C ARG A 296 15.10 -0.69 -3.44
N ILE A 297 15.42 -1.94 -3.71
CA ILE A 297 15.59 -2.97 -2.71
C ILE A 297 17.09 -3.17 -2.52
N TYR A 298 17.53 -2.92 -1.30
CA TYR A 298 18.93 -3.00 -0.94
C TYR A 298 19.25 -4.32 -0.20
N GLY A 299 20.50 -4.74 -0.27
CA GLY A 299 21.04 -5.71 0.69
C GLY A 299 21.04 -5.12 2.10
N LEU A 300 21.16 -5.97 3.12
CA LEU A 300 21.13 -5.53 4.52
C LEU A 300 22.25 -4.54 4.85
N ASP A 301 23.47 -4.76 4.29
CA ASP A 301 24.64 -3.90 4.51
C ASP A 301 24.38 -2.47 4.02
N ASP A 302 23.91 -2.35 2.75
CA ASP A 302 23.62 -1.05 2.16
C ASP A 302 22.45 -0.37 2.87
N SER A 303 21.41 -1.13 3.21
CA SER A 303 20.27 -0.62 3.98
C SER A 303 20.69 -0.05 5.33
N PHE A 304 21.60 -0.71 6.01
CA PHE A 304 22.14 -0.26 7.29
C PHE A 304 22.86 1.08 7.14
N GLN A 305 23.72 1.24 6.12
CA GLN A 305 24.43 2.50 5.86
C GLN A 305 23.46 3.63 5.51
N ILE A 306 22.45 3.35 4.68
CA ILE A 306 21.42 4.33 4.31
C ILE A 306 20.64 4.79 5.53
N ILE A 307 20.25 3.88 6.41
CA ILE A 307 19.52 4.24 7.63
C ILE A 307 20.39 5.11 8.54
N LEU A 308 21.64 4.70 8.77
CA LEU A 308 22.56 5.49 9.61
C LEU A 308 22.76 6.90 9.07
N SER A 309 22.85 7.06 7.74
CA SER A 309 23.01 8.39 7.11
C SER A 309 21.79 9.30 7.25
N LYS A 310 20.61 8.74 7.49
CA LYS A 310 19.34 9.48 7.65
C LYS A 310 19.02 9.82 9.12
N LEU A 311 19.77 9.24 10.06
CA LEU A 311 19.49 9.43 11.48
C LEU A 311 20.18 10.68 12.01
N ASP A 312 19.41 11.55 12.67
CA ASP A 312 19.94 12.65 13.43
C ASP A 312 20.56 12.15 14.75
N ASN A 313 21.68 12.77 15.16
CA ASN A 313 22.30 12.57 16.46
C ASN A 313 22.57 11.08 16.79
N VAL A 314 23.37 10.41 15.96
CA VAL A 314 23.77 9.03 16.18
C VAL A 314 24.86 8.99 17.27
N ASP A 315 24.44 8.80 18.50
CA ASP A 315 25.35 8.52 19.63
C ASP A 315 25.74 7.01 19.66
N ALA A 316 26.69 6.67 20.53
CA ALA A 316 27.16 5.31 20.70
C ALA A 316 26.05 4.33 21.16
N LYS A 317 25.03 4.79 21.90
CA LYS A 317 23.90 3.97 22.33
C LYS A 317 22.98 3.65 21.17
N LYS A 318 22.65 4.66 20.38
CA LYS A 318 21.82 4.54 19.18
C LYS A 318 22.48 3.65 18.13
N LEU A 319 23.79 3.85 17.91
CA LEU A 319 24.56 3.01 17.00
C LEU A 319 24.53 1.53 17.42
N ARG A 320 24.79 1.21 18.70
CA ARG A 320 24.72 -0.16 19.21
C ARG A 320 23.35 -0.80 19.03
N ARG A 321 22.28 -0.04 19.21
CA ARG A 321 20.91 -0.52 18.98
C ARG A 321 20.71 -0.92 17.51
N TYR A 322 21.11 -0.08 16.56
CA TYR A 322 20.99 -0.38 15.14
C TYR A 322 21.90 -1.53 14.71
N GLN A 323 23.09 -1.66 15.28
CA GLN A 323 23.97 -2.80 15.06
C GLN A 323 23.34 -4.11 15.53
N PHE A 324 22.66 -4.09 16.66
CA PHE A 324 21.91 -5.25 17.16
C PHE A 324 20.77 -5.65 16.24
N VAL A 325 19.97 -4.68 15.79
CA VAL A 325 18.90 -4.90 14.80
C VAL A 325 19.44 -5.51 13.53
N TYR A 326 20.50 -4.92 12.99
CA TYR A 326 21.16 -5.38 11.78
C TYR A 326 21.65 -6.84 11.91
N ALA A 327 22.29 -7.19 13.02
CA ALA A 327 22.73 -8.56 13.27
C ALA A 327 21.56 -9.55 13.31
N ARG A 328 20.44 -9.18 13.93
CA ARG A 328 19.24 -10.04 13.98
C ARG A 328 18.59 -10.22 12.61
N LEU A 329 18.56 -9.18 11.79
CA LEU A 329 18.06 -9.30 10.42
C LEU A 329 18.97 -10.16 9.54
N HIS A 330 20.29 -10.14 9.76
CA HIS A 330 21.22 -11.05 9.12
C HIS A 330 20.99 -12.51 9.54
N ASP A 331 20.83 -12.76 10.83
CA ASP A 331 20.51 -14.11 11.32
C ASP A 331 19.21 -14.64 10.69
N PHE A 332 18.21 -13.77 10.52
CA PHE A 332 16.96 -14.14 9.86
C PHE A 332 17.14 -14.38 8.36
N GLU A 333 17.94 -13.57 7.67
CA GLU A 333 18.28 -13.79 6.26
C GLU A 333 19.07 -15.07 6.06
N ASP A 334 20.07 -15.35 6.90
CA ASP A 334 20.86 -16.60 6.88
C ASP A 334 19.95 -17.82 7.11
N TYR A 335 18.96 -17.70 8.01
CA TYR A 335 17.94 -18.74 8.20
C TYR A 335 17.13 -18.99 6.93
N MET A 336 16.62 -17.92 6.29
CA MET A 336 15.90 -18.04 5.03
C MET A 336 16.76 -18.68 3.93
N ARG A 337 18.01 -18.25 3.77
CA ARG A 337 18.97 -18.85 2.83
C ARG A 337 19.22 -20.34 3.10
N SER A 338 19.30 -20.74 4.38
CA SER A 338 19.50 -22.13 4.76
C SER A 338 18.33 -23.05 4.36
N LEU A 339 17.14 -22.47 4.18
CA LEU A 339 15.94 -23.15 3.70
C LEU A 339 15.78 -23.08 2.17
N GLY A 340 16.73 -22.46 1.45
CA GLY A 340 16.66 -22.27 0.00
C GLY A 340 15.71 -21.16 -0.43
N VAL A 341 15.29 -20.27 0.48
CA VAL A 341 14.49 -19.09 0.12
C VAL A 341 15.38 -18.11 -0.61
N ASP A 342 14.90 -17.64 -1.77
CA ASP A 342 15.58 -16.59 -2.50
C ASP A 342 15.38 -15.23 -1.79
N VAL A 343 16.47 -14.68 -1.27
CA VAL A 343 16.52 -13.38 -0.59
C VAL A 343 17.26 -12.34 -1.42
N ASP A 344 17.77 -12.69 -2.59
CA ASP A 344 18.53 -11.79 -3.45
C ASP A 344 17.62 -10.96 -4.35
N LEU A 345 16.78 -10.15 -3.70
CA LEU A 345 15.82 -9.24 -4.32
C LEU A 345 16.40 -7.84 -4.53
N THR A 346 17.73 -7.73 -4.71
CA THR A 346 18.40 -6.42 -4.86
C THR A 346 18.21 -5.84 -6.27
N GLY A 347 18.13 -4.51 -6.36
CA GLY A 347 17.96 -3.80 -7.62
C GLY A 347 16.50 -3.47 -7.97
N HIS A 348 16.20 -3.26 -9.24
CA HIS A 348 14.84 -3.18 -9.75
C HIS A 348 14.36 -4.61 -9.99
N PRO A 349 13.38 -5.12 -9.25
CA PRO A 349 12.88 -6.44 -9.50
C PRO A 349 12.35 -6.49 -10.94
N ALA A 350 12.77 -7.51 -11.69
CA ALA A 350 12.15 -7.82 -12.96
C ALA A 350 10.67 -8.11 -12.71
N PRO A 351 9.76 -7.68 -13.61
CA PRO A 351 8.35 -8.02 -13.48
C PRO A 351 8.23 -9.54 -13.32
N VAL A 352 7.70 -9.95 -12.17
CA VAL A 352 7.50 -11.38 -11.88
C VAL A 352 6.42 -11.87 -12.79
N LYS A 353 6.79 -12.68 -13.79
CA LYS A 353 5.85 -13.17 -14.79
C LYS A 353 4.77 -14.06 -14.21
N GLU A 354 5.04 -14.75 -13.13
CA GLU A 354 4.08 -15.54 -12.34
C GLU A 354 4.76 -15.86 -11.01
N LEU A 355 4.17 -15.44 -9.89
CA LEU A 355 4.51 -16.03 -8.61
C LEU A 355 3.93 -17.44 -8.63
N PRO A 356 4.72 -18.49 -8.34
CA PRO A 356 4.18 -19.84 -8.35
C PRO A 356 3.00 -19.92 -7.41
N SER A 357 1.87 -20.43 -7.90
CA SER A 357 0.71 -20.74 -7.09
C SER A 357 1.10 -21.86 -6.13
N VAL A 358 1.41 -21.51 -4.91
CA VAL A 358 1.69 -22.47 -3.86
C VAL A 358 0.36 -23.02 -3.38
N VAL A 359 0.06 -24.26 -3.71
CA VAL A 359 -1.06 -25.00 -3.11
C VAL A 359 -0.70 -25.24 -1.65
N LEU A 360 -1.16 -24.36 -0.78
CA LEU A 360 -1.00 -24.51 0.65
C LEU A 360 -1.84 -25.72 1.12
N ARG A 361 -1.18 -26.81 1.51
CA ARG A 361 -1.83 -27.83 2.32
C ARG A 361 -2.17 -27.20 3.66
N SER A 362 -3.44 -27.14 3.99
CA SER A 362 -3.95 -26.58 5.23
C SER A 362 -3.32 -27.30 6.44
N ASN A 363 -2.34 -26.69 7.07
CA ASN A 363 -1.94 -27.07 8.41
C ASN A 363 -2.79 -26.27 9.40
N ARG A 364 -3.77 -26.94 10.00
CA ARG A 364 -4.66 -26.43 11.04
C ARG A 364 -3.93 -26.24 12.37
N HIS A 365 -2.84 -25.50 12.44
CA HIS A 365 -2.25 -25.20 13.75
C HIS A 365 -1.63 -23.79 13.72
N SER A 366 -2.17 -22.96 14.60
CA SER A 366 -1.66 -21.76 15.26
C SER A 366 -0.39 -21.11 14.69
N SER A 367 -0.46 -19.78 14.52
CA SER A 367 0.68 -18.89 14.35
C SER A 367 1.93 -19.42 15.08
N GLY A 368 2.88 -19.90 14.28
CA GLY A 368 4.12 -20.43 14.83
C GLY A 368 5.00 -19.30 15.33
N TYR A 369 5.16 -19.18 16.62
CA TYR A 369 6.21 -18.33 17.18
C TYR A 369 7.57 -18.98 16.87
N LEU A 370 8.36 -18.34 16.03
CA LEU A 370 9.77 -18.66 15.93
C LEU A 370 10.45 -18.18 17.22
N ARG A 371 10.65 -19.11 18.17
CA ARG A 371 11.65 -18.87 19.22
C ARG A 371 13.01 -18.90 18.54
N LEU A 372 13.54 -17.74 18.21
CA LEU A 372 14.97 -17.62 17.93
C LEU A 372 15.68 -17.94 19.23
N ASN A 373 16.12 -19.20 19.37
CA ASN A 373 16.86 -19.62 20.55
C ASN A 373 18.09 -18.71 20.67
N SER A 374 18.25 -18.07 21.83
CA SER A 374 19.40 -17.24 22.18
C SER A 374 20.75 -17.98 22.05
N ALA A 375 20.74 -19.31 22.00
CA ALA A 375 21.91 -20.17 21.79
C ALA A 375 22.43 -20.20 20.33
N SER A 376 21.62 -19.81 19.33
CA SER A 376 22.02 -19.77 17.92
C SER A 376 22.49 -18.40 17.44
N LEU A 377 22.34 -17.37 18.27
CA LEU A 377 22.86 -16.03 18.01
C LEU A 377 24.40 -16.06 18.15
N ARG A 378 25.08 -16.58 17.16
CA ARG A 378 26.50 -16.34 17.03
C ARG A 378 26.70 -14.87 16.69
N PHE A 379 27.09 -14.10 17.71
CA PHE A 379 27.61 -12.76 17.50
C PHE A 379 28.72 -12.84 16.43
N ARG A 380 28.40 -12.54 15.20
CA ARG A 380 29.43 -12.24 14.23
C ARG A 380 30.06 -10.93 14.66
N SER A 381 31.25 -11.02 15.26
CA SER A 381 32.12 -9.87 15.54
C SER A 381 32.61 -9.28 14.20
N ALA A 382 31.68 -8.77 13.42
CA ALA A 382 31.98 -8.07 12.19
C ALA A 382 32.14 -6.58 12.46
N LEU A 383 32.91 -6.22 13.48
CA LEU A 383 33.40 -4.89 13.73
C LEU A 383 34.88 -4.99 14.05
N LYS A 384 35.68 -5.15 13.01
CA LYS A 384 37.03 -4.60 13.05
C LYS A 384 36.88 -3.12 12.64
N VAL A 385 36.93 -2.25 13.62
CA VAL A 385 37.30 -0.85 13.46
C VAL A 385 38.75 -0.79 12.96
#